data_3eefee801ce5d9f2dad51b4500e87e53
#
_entry.id   3eefee801ce5d9f2dad51b4500e87e53
#
_cell.length_a   1.000
_cell.length_b   1.000
_cell.length_c   1.000
_cell.angle_alpha   90.00
_cell.angle_beta   90.00
_cell.angle_gamma   90.00
#
_symmetry.space_group_name_H-M   'P 1'
#
loop_
_entity.id
_entity.type
_entity.pdbx_description
1 polymer ?
#
loop_
_entity_poly.entity_id
_entity_poly.type
_entity_poly.pdbx_seq_one_letter_code
_entity_poly.pdbx_strand_id
1 'polypeptide(L)'
;MDLTKLEKQILHDNKSISFDQAIKLTEIKSEQVLELTSLARKVTVKYKGDGVFLRSIISAKTGDCSEDCSFCSQSVHFSSPISKHALLDPDEVLEAAIQSQKMGAFDFCIVIAVKGPSKNQFEKVLESIKLVKEKTNLEIGCSLGSLTRDQAFALGKAGVWRYNHNLEACRDFFPNICTTHTYDERLDTAKLVKEAGMELCCGGIIGLGESVEQRIQL
;
A
#
# COMPACT_ATOMS: atom_id res chain seq x y z
N MET A 1 25.98 9.59 -14.94
CA MET A 1 24.81 9.43 -15.85
C MET A 1 24.40 10.80 -16.39
N ASP A 2 23.95 10.89 -17.67
CA ASP A 2 23.49 12.17 -18.26
C ASP A 2 21.99 12.37 -17.94
N LEU A 3 21.71 13.19 -16.93
CA LEU A 3 20.34 13.43 -16.45
C LEU A 3 19.52 14.27 -17.46
N THR A 4 20.15 15.08 -18.31
CA THR A 4 19.46 15.84 -19.36
C THR A 4 18.86 14.89 -20.42
N LYS A 5 19.61 13.86 -20.82
CA LYS A 5 19.09 12.82 -21.73
C LYS A 5 17.95 12.03 -21.09
N LEU A 6 18.09 11.72 -19.80
CA LEU A 6 17.05 11.02 -19.04
C LEU A 6 15.77 11.86 -18.94
N GLU A 7 15.89 13.16 -18.67
CA GLU A 7 14.77 14.10 -18.67
C GLU A 7 14.04 14.10 -20.01
N LYS A 8 14.76 14.21 -21.13
CA LYS A 8 14.16 14.15 -22.46
C LYS A 8 13.42 12.83 -22.68
N GLN A 9 14.06 11.70 -22.35
CA GLN A 9 13.47 10.37 -22.50
C GLN A 9 12.12 10.26 -21.76
N ILE A 10 12.05 10.73 -20.49
CA ILE A 10 10.85 10.57 -19.66
C ILE A 10 9.80 11.63 -20.00
N LEU A 11 10.20 12.91 -20.07
CA LEU A 11 9.24 14.02 -20.18
C LEU A 11 8.83 14.34 -21.61
N HIS A 12 9.67 14.08 -22.61
CA HIS A 12 9.35 14.39 -24.01
C HIS A 12 9.00 13.14 -24.81
N ASP A 13 9.80 12.09 -24.69
CA ASP A 13 9.59 10.85 -25.45
C ASP A 13 8.60 9.89 -24.78
N ASN A 14 8.14 10.19 -23.54
CA ASN A 14 7.24 9.38 -22.69
C ASN A 14 7.72 7.93 -22.52
N LYS A 15 9.03 7.71 -22.43
CA LYS A 15 9.64 6.40 -22.24
C LYS A 15 10.08 6.21 -20.79
N SER A 16 9.73 5.08 -20.20
CA SER A 16 10.20 4.69 -18.86
C SER A 16 11.72 4.47 -18.86
N ILE A 17 12.32 4.53 -17.67
CA ILE A 17 13.72 4.12 -17.48
C ILE A 17 13.84 2.60 -17.58
N SER A 18 14.98 2.11 -18.10
CA SER A 18 15.31 0.69 -18.10
C SER A 18 15.87 0.26 -16.74
N PHE A 19 15.93 -1.05 -16.51
CA PHE A 19 16.59 -1.63 -15.33
C PHE A 19 18.05 -1.15 -15.21
N ASP A 20 18.83 -1.19 -16.29
CA ASP A 20 20.24 -0.74 -16.31
C ASP A 20 20.36 0.76 -16.01
N GLN A 21 19.41 1.57 -16.47
CA GLN A 21 19.37 3.00 -16.12
C GLN A 21 19.07 3.20 -14.64
N ALA A 22 18.16 2.40 -14.07
CA ALA A 22 17.86 2.45 -12.64
C ALA A 22 19.09 2.07 -11.79
N ILE A 23 19.81 1.01 -12.17
CA ILE A 23 21.10 0.66 -11.52
C ILE A 23 22.08 1.83 -11.56
N LYS A 24 22.29 2.44 -12.73
CA LYS A 24 23.20 3.59 -12.88
C LYS A 24 22.79 4.82 -12.06
N LEU A 25 21.49 4.99 -11.80
CA LEU A 25 21.01 6.07 -10.94
C LEU A 25 21.41 5.88 -9.47
N THR A 26 21.64 4.67 -9.01
CA THR A 26 22.11 4.41 -7.64
C THR A 26 23.58 4.76 -7.42
N GLU A 27 24.34 4.93 -8.52
CA GLU A 27 25.77 5.23 -8.53
C GLU A 27 26.06 6.72 -8.79
N ILE A 28 25.03 7.58 -8.85
CA ILE A 28 25.23 9.00 -9.08
C ILE A 28 25.99 9.66 -7.92
N LYS A 29 26.78 10.66 -8.24
CA LYS A 29 27.54 11.42 -7.25
C LYS A 29 26.62 12.33 -6.43
N SER A 30 27.04 12.62 -5.19
CA SER A 30 26.28 13.49 -4.28
C SER A 30 25.90 14.84 -4.90
N GLU A 31 26.76 15.41 -5.75
CA GLU A 31 26.51 16.68 -6.42
C GLU A 31 25.31 16.62 -7.40
N GLN A 32 25.02 15.43 -7.94
CA GLN A 32 23.91 15.22 -8.89
C GLN A 32 22.58 14.86 -8.21
N VAL A 33 22.56 14.64 -6.89
CA VAL A 33 21.32 14.24 -6.17
C VAL A 33 20.25 15.32 -6.28
N LEU A 34 20.60 16.58 -6.14
CA LEU A 34 19.65 17.70 -6.28
C LEU A 34 19.06 17.79 -7.69
N GLU A 35 19.90 17.55 -8.72
CA GLU A 35 19.44 17.53 -10.11
C GLU A 35 18.46 16.37 -10.36
N LEU A 36 18.79 15.15 -9.86
CA LEU A 36 17.88 14.00 -9.92
C LEU A 36 16.57 14.26 -9.18
N THR A 37 16.62 14.87 -7.98
CA THR A 37 15.42 15.23 -7.22
C THR A 37 14.55 16.23 -7.98
N SER A 38 15.18 17.23 -8.64
CA SER A 38 14.47 18.17 -9.51
C SER A 38 13.79 17.47 -10.69
N LEU A 39 14.48 16.53 -11.34
CA LEU A 39 13.90 15.73 -12.41
C LEU A 39 12.72 14.88 -11.90
N ALA A 40 12.86 14.20 -10.76
CA ALA A 40 11.79 13.43 -10.14
C ALA A 40 10.56 14.31 -9.86
N ARG A 41 10.75 15.55 -9.37
CA ARG A 41 9.66 16.53 -9.17
C ARG A 41 8.97 16.89 -10.49
N LYS A 42 9.72 17.17 -11.56
CA LYS A 42 9.15 17.44 -12.89
C LYS A 42 8.29 16.28 -13.40
N VAL A 43 8.77 15.04 -13.22
CA VAL A 43 8.03 13.83 -13.57
C VAL A 43 6.74 13.72 -12.77
N THR A 44 6.82 13.92 -11.45
CA THR A 44 5.63 13.92 -10.58
C THR A 44 4.60 14.94 -11.04
N VAL A 45 5.01 16.20 -11.26
CA VAL A 45 4.09 17.27 -11.70
C VAL A 45 3.44 16.91 -13.04
N LYS A 46 4.22 16.39 -14.00
CA LYS A 46 3.69 16.03 -15.32
C LYS A 46 2.63 14.92 -15.25
N TYR A 47 2.87 13.87 -14.45
CA TYR A 47 2.02 12.68 -14.49
C TYR A 47 0.99 12.58 -13.35
N LYS A 48 1.19 13.32 -12.26
CA LYS A 48 0.34 13.25 -11.06
C LYS A 48 -0.17 14.62 -10.57
N GLY A 49 0.33 15.71 -11.17
CA GLY A 49 0.06 17.05 -10.68
C GLY A 49 0.92 17.42 -9.46
N ASP A 50 0.65 18.58 -8.87
CA ASP A 50 1.36 19.12 -7.71
C ASP A 50 0.51 19.14 -6.43
N GLY A 51 -0.73 18.66 -6.51
CA GLY A 51 -1.64 18.59 -5.37
C GLY A 51 -1.22 17.52 -4.35
N VAL A 52 -1.63 17.74 -3.11
CA VAL A 52 -1.48 16.79 -2.00
C VAL A 52 -2.86 16.31 -1.58
N PHE A 53 -3.05 15.00 -1.55
CA PHE A 53 -4.27 14.37 -1.06
C PHE A 53 -4.08 13.96 0.40
N LEU A 54 -4.94 14.48 1.28
CA LEU A 54 -4.95 14.08 2.69
C LEU A 54 -5.68 12.74 2.82
N ARG A 55 -4.99 11.77 3.43
CA ARG A 55 -5.51 10.43 3.69
C ARG A 55 -5.63 10.19 5.18
N SER A 56 -6.67 9.48 5.58
CA SER A 56 -6.83 9.01 6.94
C SER A 56 -6.85 7.48 6.97
N ILE A 57 -6.32 6.93 8.06
CA ILE A 57 -6.25 5.48 8.27
C ILE A 57 -6.80 5.17 9.66
N ILE A 58 -7.67 4.17 9.76
CA ILE A 58 -8.03 3.55 11.02
C ILE A 58 -7.44 2.15 11.11
N SER A 59 -6.73 1.85 12.22
CA SER A 59 -6.41 0.48 12.57
C SER A 59 -7.65 -0.13 13.23
N ALA A 60 -8.55 -0.71 12.45
CA ALA A 60 -9.79 -1.28 12.95
C ALA A 60 -9.56 -2.57 13.75
N LYS A 61 -8.43 -3.25 13.55
CA LYS A 61 -7.92 -4.31 14.43
C LYS A 61 -6.40 -4.17 14.54
N THR A 62 -5.89 -4.14 15.77
CA THR A 62 -4.46 -4.00 16.06
C THR A 62 -3.92 -5.21 16.81
N GLY A 63 -2.80 -5.75 16.34
CA GLY A 63 -2.10 -6.88 16.94
C GLY A 63 -2.66 -8.24 16.59
N ASP A 64 -2.03 -9.26 17.14
CA ASP A 64 -2.40 -10.68 17.01
C ASP A 64 -2.52 -11.17 15.55
N CYS A 65 -1.64 -10.67 14.67
CA CYS A 65 -1.50 -11.19 13.32
C CYS A 65 -0.65 -12.47 13.35
N SER A 66 -1.12 -13.53 12.69
CA SER A 66 -0.47 -14.84 12.63
C SER A 66 0.82 -14.87 11.81
N GLU A 67 1.08 -13.81 11.04
CA GLU A 67 2.20 -13.75 10.11
C GLU A 67 3.50 -13.30 10.80
N ASP A 68 4.64 -13.82 10.30
CA ASP A 68 5.98 -13.58 10.85
C ASP A 68 6.77 -12.49 10.09
N CYS A 69 6.09 -11.58 9.40
CA CYS A 69 6.75 -10.48 8.69
C CYS A 69 7.69 -9.71 9.64
N SER A 70 9.00 -9.79 9.41
CA SER A 70 10.05 -9.33 10.34
C SER A 70 10.04 -7.83 10.64
N PHE A 71 9.44 -7.04 9.77
CA PHE A 71 9.28 -5.58 9.90
C PHE A 71 7.98 -5.17 10.60
N CYS A 72 7.06 -6.12 10.86
CA CYS A 72 5.68 -5.78 11.25
C CYS A 72 5.47 -5.89 12.77
N SER A 73 5.13 -4.77 13.39
CA SER A 73 4.81 -4.72 14.83
C SER A 73 3.51 -5.44 15.20
N GLN A 74 2.68 -5.83 14.22
CA GLN A 74 1.39 -6.49 14.45
C GLN A 74 1.50 -8.00 14.64
N SER A 75 2.68 -8.58 14.35
CA SER A 75 2.95 -10.01 14.40
C SER A 75 2.89 -10.57 15.82
N VAL A 76 2.35 -11.79 15.99
CA VAL A 76 2.45 -12.54 17.26
C VAL A 76 3.84 -13.13 17.51
N HIS A 77 4.67 -13.20 16.47
CA HIS A 77 6.01 -13.79 16.53
C HIS A 77 7.05 -12.85 17.15
N PHE A 78 6.73 -11.56 17.28
CA PHE A 78 7.65 -10.55 17.79
C PHE A 78 7.06 -9.79 18.97
N SER A 79 7.90 -9.42 19.93
CA SER A 79 7.49 -8.55 21.04
C SER A 79 7.56 -7.09 20.60
N SER A 80 6.41 -6.44 20.49
CA SER A 80 6.30 -5.03 20.12
C SER A 80 5.44 -4.29 21.16
N PRO A 81 5.83 -3.07 21.57
CA PRO A 81 5.10 -2.28 22.57
C PRO A 81 3.88 -1.58 21.93
N ILE A 82 2.96 -2.34 21.35
CA ILE A 82 1.73 -1.82 20.74
C ILE A 82 0.51 -2.11 21.63
N SER A 83 -0.44 -1.18 21.66
CA SER A 83 -1.75 -1.41 22.26
C SER A 83 -2.60 -2.25 21.32
N LYS A 84 -2.92 -3.48 21.73
CA LYS A 84 -3.72 -4.41 20.94
C LYS A 84 -5.20 -4.20 21.23
N HIS A 85 -6.04 -4.35 20.20
CA HIS A 85 -7.50 -4.38 20.34
C HIS A 85 -8.15 -5.29 19.29
N ALA A 86 -9.30 -5.82 19.64
CA ALA A 86 -10.15 -6.59 18.73
C ALA A 86 -10.68 -5.71 17.58
N LEU A 87 -11.33 -6.35 16.62
CA LEU A 87 -11.97 -5.61 15.52
C LEU A 87 -13.05 -4.66 16.08
N LEU A 88 -12.89 -3.39 15.79
CA LEU A 88 -13.81 -2.31 16.17
C LEU A 88 -15.22 -2.56 15.62
N ASP A 89 -16.22 -2.01 16.30
CA ASP A 89 -17.58 -2.03 15.81
C ASP A 89 -17.78 -1.06 14.64
N PRO A 90 -18.74 -1.33 13.72
CA PRO A 90 -18.98 -0.48 12.57
C PRO A 90 -19.27 0.99 12.92
N ASP A 91 -19.93 1.25 14.05
CA ASP A 91 -20.21 2.60 14.53
C ASP A 91 -18.93 3.34 14.97
N GLU A 92 -17.97 2.64 15.61
CA GLU A 92 -16.68 3.22 15.97
C GLU A 92 -15.86 3.60 14.71
N VAL A 93 -15.90 2.74 13.68
CA VAL A 93 -15.26 3.01 12.38
C VAL A 93 -15.94 4.21 11.70
N LEU A 94 -17.26 4.31 11.74
CA LEU A 94 -18.00 5.44 11.19
C LEU A 94 -17.66 6.74 11.91
N GLU A 95 -17.58 6.75 13.24
CA GLU A 95 -17.22 7.94 14.01
C GLU A 95 -15.82 8.45 13.60
N ALA A 96 -14.83 7.58 13.48
CA ALA A 96 -13.49 7.92 13.00
C ALA A 96 -13.50 8.47 11.57
N ALA A 97 -14.32 7.92 10.68
CA ALA A 97 -14.47 8.39 9.32
C ALA A 97 -15.07 9.81 9.27
N ILE A 98 -16.10 10.08 10.07
CA ILE A 98 -16.71 11.42 10.19
C ILE A 98 -15.68 12.44 10.68
N GLN A 99 -14.86 12.10 11.68
CA GLN A 99 -13.80 12.99 12.14
C GLN A 99 -12.73 13.22 11.06
N SER A 100 -12.36 12.17 10.33
CA SER A 100 -11.41 12.28 9.22
C SER A 100 -11.93 13.21 8.11
N GLN A 101 -13.20 13.11 7.76
CA GLN A 101 -13.82 14.02 6.79
C GLN A 101 -13.81 15.48 7.28
N LYS A 102 -14.10 15.73 8.55
CA LYS A 102 -14.04 17.08 9.15
C LYS A 102 -12.61 17.67 9.11
N MET A 103 -11.59 16.82 9.18
CA MET A 103 -10.18 17.22 9.05
C MET A 103 -9.74 17.41 7.59
N GLY A 104 -10.62 17.21 6.62
CA GLY A 104 -10.36 17.42 5.20
C GLY A 104 -9.71 16.22 4.50
N ALA A 105 -9.82 15.02 5.06
CA ALA A 105 -9.36 13.81 4.37
C ALA A 105 -10.15 13.60 3.07
N PHE A 106 -9.45 13.18 2.01
CA PHE A 106 -10.05 12.76 0.75
C PHE A 106 -10.49 11.29 0.80
N ASP A 107 -9.67 10.42 1.37
CA ASP A 107 -9.98 9.02 1.54
C ASP A 107 -9.77 8.53 2.98
N PHE A 108 -10.46 7.45 3.32
CA PHE A 108 -10.42 6.79 4.62
C PHE A 108 -10.13 5.31 4.43
N CYS A 109 -9.02 4.84 5.00
CA CYS A 109 -8.58 3.46 4.85
C CYS A 109 -8.84 2.63 6.10
N ILE A 110 -9.59 1.54 5.96
CA ILE A 110 -9.86 0.55 7.02
C ILE A 110 -8.77 -0.51 6.98
N VAL A 111 -8.00 -0.63 8.05
CA VAL A 111 -6.87 -1.58 8.18
C VAL A 111 -7.15 -2.57 9.30
N ILE A 112 -6.93 -3.86 9.05
CA ILE A 112 -6.96 -4.90 10.06
C ILE A 112 -5.68 -5.75 10.04
N ALA A 113 -5.16 -6.07 11.22
CA ALA A 113 -3.95 -6.86 11.38
C ALA A 113 -4.28 -8.37 11.31
N VAL A 114 -4.24 -8.94 10.09
CA VAL A 114 -4.52 -10.36 9.81
C VAL A 114 -3.78 -10.84 8.57
N LYS A 115 -3.57 -12.15 8.39
CA LYS A 115 -3.15 -12.76 7.12
C LYS A 115 -4.19 -12.53 6.03
N GLY A 116 -5.45 -12.76 6.37
CA GLY A 116 -6.65 -12.54 5.57
C GLY A 116 -7.87 -12.60 6.47
N PRO A 117 -8.95 -11.85 6.17
CA PRO A 117 -10.10 -11.76 7.06
C PRO A 117 -10.88 -13.07 7.13
N SER A 118 -11.23 -13.50 8.35
CA SER A 118 -12.25 -14.54 8.52
C SER A 118 -13.60 -14.05 8.00
N LYS A 119 -14.57 -14.97 7.81
CA LYS A 119 -15.90 -14.63 7.34
C LYS A 119 -16.55 -13.53 8.22
N ASN A 120 -16.54 -13.71 9.53
CA ASN A 120 -17.16 -12.75 10.46
C ASN A 120 -16.45 -11.38 10.43
N GLN A 121 -15.11 -11.37 10.36
CA GLN A 121 -14.35 -10.11 10.24
C GLN A 121 -14.67 -9.41 8.93
N PHE A 122 -14.77 -10.15 7.84
CA PHE A 122 -15.06 -9.60 6.52
C PHE A 122 -16.48 -9.00 6.46
N GLU A 123 -17.49 -9.69 7.00
CA GLU A 123 -18.86 -9.21 7.08
C GLU A 123 -18.94 -7.89 7.89
N LYS A 124 -18.26 -7.83 9.03
CA LYS A 124 -18.20 -6.62 9.86
C LYS A 124 -17.51 -5.45 9.16
N VAL A 125 -16.45 -5.72 8.40
CA VAL A 125 -15.78 -4.69 7.55
C VAL A 125 -16.72 -4.20 6.45
N LEU A 126 -17.46 -5.09 5.79
CA LEU A 126 -18.44 -4.68 4.76
C LEU A 126 -19.55 -3.80 5.34
N GLU A 127 -20.01 -4.10 6.55
CA GLU A 127 -20.96 -3.25 7.27
C GLU A 127 -20.37 -1.87 7.55
N SER A 128 -19.13 -1.80 8.04
CA SER A 128 -18.43 -0.53 8.25
C SER A 128 -18.30 0.28 6.95
N ILE A 129 -17.92 -0.37 5.84
CA ILE A 129 -17.82 0.27 4.53
C ILE A 129 -19.17 0.87 4.11
N LYS A 130 -20.26 0.11 4.26
CA LYS A 130 -21.60 0.56 3.94
C LYS A 130 -21.99 1.82 4.73
N LEU A 131 -21.81 1.79 6.06
CA LEU A 131 -22.12 2.93 6.92
C LEU A 131 -21.30 4.17 6.57
N VAL A 132 -19.99 4.02 6.35
CA VAL A 132 -19.12 5.14 5.99
C VAL A 132 -19.56 5.75 4.66
N LYS A 133 -19.89 4.94 3.64
CA LYS A 133 -20.38 5.42 2.34
C LYS A 133 -21.72 6.12 2.42
N GLU A 134 -22.62 5.67 3.29
CA GLU A 134 -23.93 6.29 3.48
C GLU A 134 -23.85 7.64 4.22
N LYS A 135 -22.85 7.83 5.07
CA LYS A 135 -22.77 8.96 6.00
C LYS A 135 -21.65 9.95 5.70
N THR A 136 -20.76 9.65 4.76
CA THR A 136 -19.64 10.52 4.39
C THR A 136 -19.47 10.58 2.87
N ASN A 137 -18.65 11.54 2.42
CA ASN A 137 -18.26 11.67 1.00
C ASN A 137 -16.81 11.16 0.78
N LEU A 138 -16.26 10.39 1.72
CA LEU A 138 -14.90 9.87 1.64
C LEU A 138 -14.81 8.74 0.61
N GLU A 139 -13.73 8.72 -0.15
CA GLU A 139 -13.34 7.51 -0.86
C GLU A 139 -12.85 6.46 0.15
N ILE A 140 -13.18 5.20 -0.07
CA ILE A 140 -12.84 4.14 0.88
C ILE A 140 -11.68 3.31 0.38
N GLY A 141 -10.63 3.23 1.22
CA GLY A 141 -9.54 2.29 1.08
C GLY A 141 -9.67 1.13 2.06
N CYS A 142 -9.06 -0.01 1.73
CA CYS A 142 -8.94 -1.15 2.64
C CYS A 142 -7.53 -1.75 2.62
N SER A 143 -7.12 -2.33 3.76
CA SER A 143 -5.94 -3.18 3.90
C SER A 143 -6.27 -4.32 4.87
N LEU A 144 -6.67 -5.46 4.32
CA LEU A 144 -7.23 -6.59 5.08
C LEU A 144 -6.37 -7.87 4.93
N GLY A 145 -5.12 -7.73 4.48
CA GLY A 145 -4.26 -8.87 4.16
C GLY A 145 -4.60 -9.51 2.81
N SER A 146 -4.39 -10.81 2.68
CA SER A 146 -4.70 -11.59 1.47
C SER A 146 -6.20 -11.78 1.31
N LEU A 147 -6.68 -11.73 0.08
CA LEU A 147 -8.10 -11.87 -0.25
C LEU A 147 -8.37 -13.13 -1.06
N THR A 148 -9.49 -13.77 -0.81
CA THR A 148 -10.08 -14.69 -1.77
C THR A 148 -10.70 -13.90 -2.94
N ARG A 149 -10.97 -14.60 -4.06
CA ARG A 149 -11.64 -13.99 -5.21
C ARG A 149 -12.98 -13.35 -4.82
N ASP A 150 -13.81 -14.09 -4.09
CA ASP A 150 -15.12 -13.61 -3.66
C ASP A 150 -15.03 -12.37 -2.78
N GLN A 151 -14.05 -12.32 -1.87
CA GLN A 151 -13.80 -11.16 -1.02
C GLN A 151 -13.38 -9.94 -1.84
N ALA A 152 -12.46 -10.10 -2.80
CA ALA A 152 -12.02 -8.99 -3.66
C ALA A 152 -13.19 -8.40 -4.46
N PHE A 153 -14.00 -9.25 -5.10
CA PHE A 153 -15.17 -8.80 -5.87
C PHE A 153 -16.26 -8.20 -4.99
N ALA A 154 -16.48 -8.72 -3.76
CA ALA A 154 -17.41 -8.14 -2.80
C ALA A 154 -17.00 -6.73 -2.37
N LEU A 155 -15.69 -6.50 -2.13
CA LEU A 155 -15.16 -5.16 -1.81
C LEU A 155 -15.34 -4.18 -2.97
N GLY A 156 -15.01 -4.59 -4.20
CA GLY A 156 -15.24 -3.77 -5.40
C GLY A 156 -16.72 -3.41 -5.57
N LYS A 157 -17.63 -4.40 -5.40
CA LYS A 157 -19.09 -4.17 -5.44
C LYS A 157 -19.59 -3.26 -4.31
N ALA A 158 -18.98 -3.34 -3.13
CA ALA A 158 -19.28 -2.44 -2.01
C ALA A 158 -18.78 -1.00 -2.26
N GLY A 159 -18.02 -0.79 -3.33
CA GLY A 159 -17.51 0.51 -3.74
C GLY A 159 -16.23 0.92 -3.01
N VAL A 160 -15.41 -0.04 -2.63
CA VAL A 160 -14.03 0.24 -2.21
C VAL A 160 -13.27 0.74 -3.43
N TRP A 161 -12.76 1.97 -3.31
CA TRP A 161 -12.00 2.59 -4.39
C TRP A 161 -10.59 2.01 -4.50
N ARG A 162 -9.92 1.76 -3.36
CA ARG A 162 -8.52 1.35 -3.32
C ARG A 162 -8.26 0.24 -2.32
N TYR A 163 -7.41 -0.70 -2.70
CA TYR A 163 -6.91 -1.74 -1.79
C TYR A 163 -5.38 -1.61 -1.64
N ASN A 164 -4.92 -1.55 -0.39
CA ASN A 164 -3.49 -1.49 -0.07
C ASN A 164 -2.96 -2.91 0.14
N HIS A 165 -2.02 -3.34 -0.71
CA HIS A 165 -1.39 -4.65 -0.61
C HIS A 165 0.02 -4.60 -1.20
N ASN A 166 0.99 -4.38 -0.32
CA ASN A 166 2.38 -4.23 -0.71
C ASN A 166 3.00 -5.58 -1.07
N LEU A 167 4.00 -5.58 -1.96
CA LEU A 167 4.89 -6.72 -2.19
C LEU A 167 6.05 -6.78 -1.18
N GLU A 168 6.36 -5.66 -0.54
CA GLU A 168 7.36 -5.43 0.52
C GLU A 168 8.81 -5.57 0.05
N ALA A 169 9.14 -6.59 -0.73
CA ALA A 169 10.45 -6.85 -1.28
C ALA A 169 10.34 -7.50 -2.67
N CYS A 170 11.45 -7.62 -3.41
CA CYS A 170 11.46 -8.43 -4.62
C CYS A 170 11.29 -9.93 -4.28
N ARG A 171 10.90 -10.71 -5.28
CA ARG A 171 10.60 -12.15 -5.13
C ARG A 171 11.73 -12.93 -4.46
N ASP A 172 12.98 -12.72 -4.89
CA ASP A 172 14.12 -13.49 -4.41
C ASP A 172 14.52 -13.13 -2.98
N PHE A 173 14.24 -11.92 -2.54
CA PHE A 173 14.55 -11.47 -1.18
C PHE A 173 13.41 -11.75 -0.19
N PHE A 174 12.17 -11.88 -0.66
CA PHE A 174 10.98 -12.02 0.17
C PHE A 174 11.06 -13.13 1.24
N PRO A 175 11.64 -14.33 0.99
CA PRO A 175 11.78 -15.38 2.00
C PRO A 175 12.63 -14.98 3.21
N ASN A 176 13.46 -13.94 3.10
CA ASN A 176 14.28 -13.44 4.21
C ASN A 176 13.48 -12.58 5.21
N ILE A 177 12.30 -12.12 4.80
CA ILE A 177 11.48 -11.20 5.61
C ILE A 177 10.15 -11.80 6.06
N CYS A 178 9.72 -12.91 5.46
CA CYS A 178 8.48 -13.60 5.82
C CYS A 178 8.54 -15.07 5.40
N THR A 179 8.09 -15.98 6.28
CA THR A 179 8.04 -17.42 6.00
C THR A 179 6.62 -18.00 6.06
N THR A 180 5.65 -17.28 6.62
CA THR A 180 4.27 -17.72 6.82
C THR A 180 3.36 -17.54 5.59
N HIS A 181 3.82 -16.76 4.61
CA HIS A 181 3.23 -16.64 3.27
C HIS A 181 4.30 -16.28 2.24
N THR A 182 3.96 -16.44 0.97
CA THR A 182 4.90 -16.25 -0.14
C THR A 182 4.69 -14.93 -0.86
N TYR A 183 5.70 -14.52 -1.64
CA TYR A 183 5.58 -13.42 -2.60
C TYR A 183 4.44 -13.64 -3.59
N ASP A 184 4.24 -14.88 -4.06
CA ASP A 184 3.19 -15.21 -5.03
C ASP A 184 1.79 -15.07 -4.45
N GLU A 185 1.56 -15.46 -3.19
CA GLU A 185 0.28 -15.22 -2.51
C GLU A 185 -0.06 -13.72 -2.45
N ARG A 186 0.96 -12.86 -2.24
CA ARG A 186 0.75 -11.40 -2.28
C ARG A 186 0.45 -10.90 -3.69
N LEU A 187 1.19 -11.37 -4.67
CA LEU A 187 0.99 -11.02 -6.07
C LEU A 187 -0.39 -11.45 -6.59
N ASP A 188 -0.88 -12.61 -6.17
CA ASP A 188 -2.21 -13.08 -6.56
C ASP A 188 -3.32 -12.22 -5.95
N THR A 189 -3.18 -11.79 -4.69
CA THR A 189 -4.10 -10.79 -4.12
C THR A 189 -4.07 -9.48 -4.90
N ALA A 190 -2.89 -8.99 -5.28
CA ALA A 190 -2.76 -7.76 -6.08
C ALA A 190 -3.45 -7.87 -7.46
N LYS A 191 -3.37 -9.05 -8.11
CA LYS A 191 -4.09 -9.32 -9.36
C LYS A 191 -5.61 -9.31 -9.15
N LEU A 192 -6.10 -10.01 -8.11
CA LEU A 192 -7.54 -10.05 -7.77
C LEU A 192 -8.11 -8.66 -7.49
N VAL A 193 -7.36 -7.79 -6.82
CA VAL A 193 -7.75 -6.39 -6.59
C VAL A 193 -8.00 -5.65 -7.90
N LYS A 194 -7.09 -5.79 -8.87
CA LYS A 194 -7.23 -5.17 -10.20
C LYS A 194 -8.38 -5.78 -10.99
N GLU A 195 -8.55 -7.10 -10.96
CA GLU A 195 -9.67 -7.78 -11.61
C GLU A 195 -11.03 -7.35 -11.03
N ALA A 196 -11.08 -7.05 -9.73
CA ALA A 196 -12.28 -6.55 -9.07
C ALA A 196 -12.56 -5.05 -9.32
N GLY A 197 -11.75 -4.39 -10.14
CA GLY A 197 -11.93 -2.98 -10.54
C GLY A 197 -11.49 -1.95 -9.50
N MET A 198 -10.77 -2.37 -8.47
CA MET A 198 -10.22 -1.46 -7.46
C MET A 198 -8.83 -0.93 -7.87
N GLU A 199 -8.51 0.28 -7.42
CA GLU A 199 -7.14 0.79 -7.46
C GLU A 199 -6.24 -0.02 -6.54
N LEU A 200 -5.09 -0.45 -7.04
CA LEU A 200 -4.08 -1.12 -6.23
C LEU A 200 -3.07 -0.10 -5.70
N CYS A 201 -2.95 0.02 -4.37
CA CYS A 201 -1.83 0.69 -3.73
C CYS A 201 -0.82 -0.38 -3.33
N CYS A 202 0.31 -0.40 -4.03
CA CYS A 202 1.35 -1.40 -3.85
C CYS A 202 2.71 -0.72 -3.72
N GLY A 203 3.55 -1.25 -2.87
CA GLY A 203 4.90 -0.76 -2.63
C GLY A 203 5.74 -1.78 -1.88
N GLY A 204 6.85 -1.32 -1.35
CA GLY A 204 7.77 -2.12 -0.56
C GLY A 204 8.58 -1.28 0.42
N ILE A 205 9.40 -1.97 1.19
CA ILE A 205 10.26 -1.38 2.22
C ILE A 205 11.71 -1.47 1.74
N ILE A 206 12.40 -0.34 1.79
CA ILE A 206 13.82 -0.23 1.46
C ILE A 206 14.65 -0.31 2.75
N GLY A 207 15.72 -1.11 2.74
CA GLY A 207 16.67 -1.21 3.86
C GLY A 207 16.43 -2.40 4.79
N LEU A 208 15.72 -3.43 4.30
CA LEU A 208 15.52 -4.69 5.03
C LEU A 208 16.73 -5.64 4.94
N GLY A 209 17.80 -5.26 4.23
CA GLY A 209 18.98 -6.07 3.97
C GLY A 209 19.11 -6.53 2.52
N GLU A 210 18.20 -6.09 1.64
CA GLU A 210 18.23 -6.36 0.22
C GLU A 210 19.41 -5.68 -0.48
N SER A 211 19.89 -6.27 -1.57
CA SER A 211 20.88 -5.61 -2.45
C SER A 211 20.24 -4.47 -3.26
N VAL A 212 21.09 -3.62 -3.85
CA VAL A 212 20.64 -2.54 -4.74
C VAL A 212 19.85 -3.10 -5.92
N GLU A 213 20.30 -4.20 -6.51
CA GLU A 213 19.61 -4.88 -7.61
C GLU A 213 18.23 -5.40 -7.17
N GLN A 214 18.16 -6.05 -6.01
CA GLN A 214 16.91 -6.53 -5.43
C GLN A 214 15.92 -5.39 -5.15
N ARG A 215 16.42 -4.21 -4.74
CA ARG A 215 15.61 -3.00 -4.54
C ARG A 215 15.00 -2.49 -5.85
N ILE A 216 15.73 -2.57 -6.95
CA ILE A 216 15.25 -2.12 -8.27
C ILE A 216 14.33 -3.17 -8.91
N GLN A 217 14.49 -4.46 -8.58
CA GLN A 217 13.59 -5.53 -9.01
C GLN A 217 12.18 -5.44 -8.38
N LEU A 218 12.08 -4.83 -7.20
CA LEU A 218 10.81 -4.53 -6.55
C LEU A 218 10.01 -3.49 -7.35
#